data_0278b948e021ec7b13a3b4f9c12e2404
#
_entry.id   0278b948e021ec7b13a3b4f9c12e2404
#
_cell.length_a   1.000
_cell.length_b   1.000
_cell.length_c   1.000
_cell.angle_alpha   90.00
_cell.angle_beta   90.00
_cell.angle_gamma   90.00
#
_symmetry.space_group_name_H-M   'P 1'
#
loop_
_entity.id
_entity.type
_entity.pdbx_description
1 polymer ?
#
loop_
_entity_poly.entity_id
_entity_poly.type
_entity_poly.pdbx_seq_one_letter_code
_entity_poly.pdbx_strand_id
1 'polypeptide(L)'
;MMAKEKTMLYLTDFPSKITDQEIKEFLSEFLDNITNISKINPDQNQNNKEKKRQLAFRVLFKNFESANKCRKEMNLRKLRNKSIRIMWDENNSSITHNTKNNLFFKGIPKSTTPREVYEYFMQFGDISSCKMTEDDNGAHYGYGYITYYSPDDAQKAIDNTNNKKIFDNIIEIKYFQKRNERLINSEEINKQKIYISNLPEKFTTENLKKLCTEYGEVKRCNV
;
A
#
# COMPACT_ATOMS: atom_id res chain seq x y z
N MET A 1 27.29 21.40 -3.96
CA MET A 1 26.12 21.29 -4.85
C MET A 1 24.88 21.47 -3.95
N MET A 2 24.16 22.58 -4.10
CA MET A 2 22.86 22.74 -3.40
C MET A 2 21.92 21.66 -3.90
N ALA A 3 21.33 20.90 -2.98
CA ALA A 3 20.29 19.93 -3.33
C ALA A 3 19.17 20.70 -4.03
N LYS A 4 18.82 20.28 -5.25
CA LYS A 4 17.72 20.88 -6.00
C LYS A 4 16.45 20.75 -5.13
N GLU A 5 15.90 21.88 -4.69
CA GLU A 5 14.71 21.88 -3.87
C GLU A 5 13.60 21.11 -4.57
N LYS A 6 13.01 20.16 -3.85
CA LYS A 6 11.88 19.35 -4.34
C LYS A 6 10.64 20.24 -4.40
N THR A 7 10.19 20.57 -5.59
CA THR A 7 9.01 21.44 -5.81
C THR A 7 7.94 20.76 -6.65
N MET A 8 8.19 19.54 -7.14
CA MET A 8 7.26 18.81 -8.00
C MET A 8 6.62 17.64 -7.27
N LEU A 9 5.30 17.59 -7.25
CA LEU A 9 4.52 16.51 -6.72
C LEU A 9 3.92 15.64 -7.83
N TYR A 10 3.83 14.33 -7.56
CA TYR A 10 3.16 13.34 -8.37
C TYR A 10 1.86 12.91 -7.68
N LEU A 11 0.74 13.12 -8.35
CA LEU A 11 -0.59 12.79 -7.88
C LEU A 11 -1.16 11.62 -8.68
N THR A 12 -1.73 10.62 -8.01
CA THR A 12 -2.26 9.41 -8.65
C THR A 12 -3.45 8.82 -7.89
N ASP A 13 -3.98 7.71 -8.38
CA ASP A 13 -5.14 6.99 -7.85
C ASP A 13 -6.48 7.74 -8.07
N PHE A 14 -6.54 8.58 -9.11
CA PHE A 14 -7.73 9.32 -9.48
C PHE A 14 -8.88 8.42 -9.97
N PRO A 15 -10.14 8.88 -9.86
CA PRO A 15 -11.27 8.30 -10.58
C PRO A 15 -11.01 8.24 -12.10
N SER A 16 -11.62 7.28 -12.78
CA SER A 16 -11.37 7.01 -14.21
C SER A 16 -11.68 8.19 -15.15
N LYS A 17 -12.58 9.06 -14.74
CA LYS A 17 -12.94 10.28 -15.49
C LYS A 17 -12.88 11.46 -14.52
N ILE A 18 -11.88 12.32 -14.68
CA ILE A 18 -11.71 13.54 -13.90
C ILE A 18 -11.50 14.71 -14.87
N THR A 19 -12.06 15.85 -14.53
CA THR A 19 -11.91 17.11 -15.27
C THR A 19 -10.77 17.94 -14.67
N ASP A 20 -10.20 18.84 -15.47
CA ASP A 20 -9.19 19.77 -14.99
C ASP A 20 -9.75 20.72 -13.92
N GLN A 21 -11.06 21.03 -13.98
CA GLN A 21 -11.74 21.83 -12.97
C GLN A 21 -11.76 21.13 -11.61
N GLU A 22 -12.08 19.85 -11.55
CA GLU A 22 -12.10 19.07 -10.29
C GLU A 22 -10.71 18.97 -9.65
N ILE A 23 -9.65 18.91 -10.44
CA ILE A 23 -8.28 18.91 -9.92
C ILE A 23 -7.95 20.28 -9.30
N LYS A 24 -8.33 21.37 -9.98
CA LYS A 24 -8.14 22.71 -9.44
C LYS A 24 -8.94 22.92 -8.17
N GLU A 25 -10.19 22.46 -8.11
CA GLU A 25 -11.01 22.50 -6.90
C GLU A 25 -10.40 21.68 -5.77
N PHE A 26 -9.90 20.46 -6.06
CA PHE A 26 -9.23 19.63 -5.08
C PHE A 26 -7.97 20.30 -4.50
N LEU A 27 -7.24 21.06 -5.31
CA LEU A 27 -6.02 21.79 -4.92
C LEU A 27 -6.29 23.27 -4.59
N SER A 28 -7.55 23.67 -4.40
CA SER A 28 -7.96 25.09 -4.28
C SER A 28 -7.17 25.89 -3.24
N GLU A 29 -6.87 25.29 -2.08
CA GLU A 29 -6.10 25.91 -0.99
C GLU A 29 -4.64 26.23 -1.38
N PHE A 30 -4.13 25.65 -2.47
CA PHE A 30 -2.72 25.74 -2.90
C PHE A 30 -2.53 26.40 -4.27
N LEU A 31 -3.60 26.79 -4.97
CA LEU A 31 -3.52 27.29 -6.36
C LEU A 31 -2.55 28.46 -6.53
N ASP A 32 -2.51 29.41 -5.58
CA ASP A 32 -1.63 30.57 -5.63
C ASP A 32 -0.15 30.19 -5.58
N ASN A 33 0.17 29.00 -5.07
CA ASN A 33 1.52 28.48 -4.97
C ASN A 33 1.88 27.47 -6.08
N ILE A 34 0.90 27.14 -6.94
CA ILE A 34 1.11 26.20 -8.05
C ILE A 34 1.52 26.99 -9.30
N THR A 35 2.60 26.56 -9.94
CA THR A 35 3.10 27.13 -11.20
C THR A 35 2.54 26.39 -12.41
N ASN A 36 2.43 25.06 -12.32
CA ASN A 36 1.95 24.23 -13.42
C ASN A 36 1.28 22.94 -12.94
N ILE A 37 0.23 22.52 -13.64
CA ILE A 37 -0.42 21.21 -13.48
C ILE A 37 -0.39 20.54 -14.85
N SER A 38 0.27 19.40 -14.95
CA SER A 38 0.38 18.62 -16.19
C SER A 38 -0.15 17.20 -16.03
N LYS A 39 -1.00 16.80 -16.95
CA LYS A 39 -1.53 15.43 -17.00
C LYS A 39 -0.48 14.49 -17.57
N ILE A 40 -0.29 13.35 -16.91
CA ILE A 40 0.60 12.29 -17.39
C ILE A 40 -0.27 11.24 -18.08
N ASN A 41 -0.04 11.08 -19.38
CA ASN A 41 -0.62 9.96 -20.10
C ASN A 41 0.29 8.75 -19.85
N PRO A 42 -0.26 7.62 -19.37
CA PRO A 42 0.54 6.41 -19.22
C PRO A 42 1.10 6.03 -20.58
N ASP A 43 2.43 5.86 -20.66
CA ASP A 43 3.16 5.54 -21.89
C ASP A 43 2.51 4.38 -22.63
N GLN A 44 2.32 4.56 -23.96
CA GLN A 44 1.79 3.55 -24.88
C GLN A 44 2.75 2.36 -25.07
N ASN A 45 3.97 2.42 -24.52
CA ASN A 45 5.08 1.49 -24.81
C ASN A 45 5.26 0.35 -23.81
N GLN A 46 4.41 0.19 -22.79
CA GLN A 46 4.49 -0.99 -21.95
C GLN A 46 3.49 -2.07 -22.41
N ASN A 47 4.03 -3.16 -22.98
CA ASN A 47 3.33 -4.37 -23.44
C ASN A 47 2.55 -5.14 -22.33
N ASN A 48 2.25 -4.53 -21.20
CA ASN A 48 1.43 -5.11 -20.14
C ASN A 48 -0.03 -4.68 -20.29
N LYS A 49 -0.79 -5.47 -21.08
CA LYS A 49 -2.20 -5.28 -21.38
C LYS A 49 -3.16 -5.32 -20.17
N GLU A 50 -2.68 -5.67 -18.96
CA GLU A 50 -3.53 -5.90 -17.79
C GLU A 50 -3.51 -4.79 -16.72
N LYS A 51 -2.63 -3.79 -16.81
CA LYS A 51 -2.70 -2.65 -15.88
C LYS A 51 -3.70 -1.61 -16.40
N LYS A 52 -4.88 -1.50 -15.75
CA LYS A 52 -5.79 -0.36 -15.91
C LYS A 52 -4.94 0.92 -15.95
N ARG A 53 -5.03 1.67 -17.05
CA ARG A 53 -4.32 2.96 -17.24
C ARG A 53 -4.71 3.89 -16.10
N GLN A 54 -3.82 4.09 -15.16
CA GLN A 54 -4.07 4.92 -13.99
C GLN A 54 -3.73 6.37 -14.34
N LEU A 55 -4.71 7.24 -14.21
CA LEU A 55 -4.56 8.67 -14.46
C LEU A 55 -3.66 9.28 -13.39
N ALA A 56 -2.70 10.11 -13.80
CA ALA A 56 -1.78 10.79 -12.90
C ALA A 56 -1.49 12.21 -13.35
N PHE A 57 -1.07 13.06 -12.42
CA PHE A 57 -0.72 14.46 -12.65
C PHE A 57 0.61 14.80 -11.99
N ARG A 58 1.37 15.71 -12.63
CA ARG A 58 2.49 16.41 -12.04
C ARG A 58 2.06 17.82 -11.69
N VAL A 59 2.35 18.23 -10.46
CA VAL A 59 2.04 19.57 -9.98
C VAL A 59 3.34 20.24 -9.54
N LEU A 60 3.71 21.32 -10.23
CA LEU A 60 4.89 22.12 -9.93
C LEU A 60 4.51 23.27 -9.01
N PHE A 61 5.18 23.39 -7.88
CA PHE A 61 5.01 24.47 -6.92
C PHE A 61 6.12 25.53 -7.05
N LYS A 62 5.83 26.75 -6.58
CA LYS A 62 6.78 27.85 -6.53
C LYS A 62 7.95 27.60 -5.58
N ASN A 63 7.69 26.88 -4.46
CA ASN A 63 8.68 26.58 -3.43
C ASN A 63 8.42 25.23 -2.77
N PHE A 64 9.44 24.72 -2.05
CA PHE A 64 9.41 23.47 -1.33
C PHE A 64 8.38 23.44 -0.20
N GLU A 65 8.24 24.52 0.55
CA GLU A 65 7.37 24.59 1.72
C GLU A 65 5.91 24.36 1.34
N SER A 66 5.43 25.07 0.32
CA SER A 66 4.05 24.91 -0.18
C SER A 66 3.81 23.51 -0.77
N ALA A 67 4.78 22.97 -1.51
CA ALA A 67 4.69 21.60 -2.02
C ALA A 67 4.63 20.57 -0.89
N ASN A 68 5.51 20.69 0.11
CA ASN A 68 5.55 19.78 1.24
C ASN A 68 4.29 19.86 2.12
N LYS A 69 3.76 21.09 2.31
CA LYS A 69 2.49 21.31 3.01
C LYS A 69 1.36 20.62 2.26
N CYS A 70 1.22 20.85 0.96
CA CYS A 70 0.22 20.18 0.12
C CYS A 70 0.37 18.65 0.20
N ARG A 71 1.58 18.10 0.07
CA ARG A 71 1.84 16.66 0.18
C ARG A 71 1.35 16.10 1.52
N LYS A 72 1.63 16.77 2.63
CA LYS A 72 1.25 16.29 3.97
C LYS A 72 -0.24 16.43 4.25
N GLU A 73 -0.84 17.55 3.88
CA GLU A 73 -2.23 17.87 4.23
C GLU A 73 -3.26 17.26 3.27
N MET A 74 -2.93 17.15 1.98
CA MET A 74 -3.86 16.66 0.95
C MET A 74 -3.71 15.17 0.64
N ASN A 75 -2.59 14.53 1.04
CA ASN A 75 -2.37 13.11 0.75
C ASN A 75 -3.48 12.24 1.35
N LEU A 76 -4.03 11.35 0.53
CA LEU A 76 -5.14 10.45 0.86
C LEU A 76 -6.46 11.14 1.24
N ARG A 77 -6.61 12.44 0.97
CA ARG A 77 -7.95 13.05 0.95
C ARG A 77 -8.76 12.48 -0.21
N LYS A 78 -10.07 12.35 0.01
CA LYS A 78 -10.97 11.82 -1.01
C LYS A 78 -11.31 12.86 -2.07
N LEU A 79 -11.24 12.45 -3.33
CA LEU A 79 -11.86 13.13 -4.46
C LEU A 79 -12.91 12.19 -5.04
N ARG A 80 -14.20 12.56 -4.91
CA ARG A 80 -15.33 11.65 -5.08
C ARG A 80 -15.20 10.43 -4.15
N ASN A 81 -15.04 9.22 -4.71
CA ASN A 81 -14.92 7.97 -3.98
C ASN A 81 -13.50 7.41 -3.89
N LYS A 82 -12.47 8.13 -4.38
CA LYS A 82 -11.07 7.65 -4.38
C LYS A 82 -10.17 8.49 -3.48
N SER A 83 -9.27 7.82 -2.77
CA SER A 83 -8.23 8.47 -1.95
C SER A 83 -7.05 8.84 -2.84
N ILE A 84 -6.82 10.15 -3.04
CA ILE A 84 -5.78 10.65 -3.94
C ILE A 84 -4.42 10.55 -3.25
N ARG A 85 -3.49 9.84 -3.88
CA ARG A 85 -2.14 9.69 -3.37
C ARG A 85 -1.24 10.77 -3.93
N ILE A 86 -0.54 11.46 -3.03
CA ILE A 86 0.37 12.58 -3.34
C ILE A 86 1.78 12.23 -2.85
N MET A 87 2.74 12.25 -3.75
CA MET A 87 4.14 11.90 -3.50
C MET A 87 5.06 12.93 -4.15
N TRP A 88 6.33 12.98 -3.75
CA TRP A 88 7.33 13.67 -4.54
C TRP A 88 7.49 13.01 -5.91
N ASP A 89 7.61 13.82 -6.99
CA ASP A 89 7.94 13.31 -8.31
C ASP A 89 9.46 13.01 -8.38
N GLU A 90 9.82 11.88 -7.85
CA GLU A 90 11.19 11.38 -7.86
C GLU A 90 11.32 10.32 -8.95
N ASN A 91 12.19 10.55 -9.93
CA ASN A 91 12.60 9.53 -10.91
C ASN A 91 13.40 8.38 -10.25
N ASN A 92 13.37 8.30 -8.92
CA ASN A 92 14.16 7.36 -8.13
C ASN A 92 13.44 6.04 -7.94
N SER A 93 13.59 5.15 -8.90
CA SER A 93 13.32 3.71 -8.75
C SER A 93 14.06 3.09 -7.53
N SER A 94 15.13 3.70 -7.03
CA SER A 94 15.92 3.20 -5.91
C SER A 94 15.20 3.16 -4.57
N ILE A 95 14.30 4.12 -4.27
CA ILE A 95 13.53 4.13 -3.00
C ILE A 95 12.48 3.02 -3.01
N THR A 96 11.83 2.80 -4.14
CA THR A 96 10.79 1.75 -4.29
C THR A 96 11.37 0.34 -4.40
N HIS A 97 12.67 0.21 -4.73
CA HIS A 97 13.36 -1.08 -4.84
C HIS A 97 13.97 -1.56 -3.52
N ASN A 98 14.13 -0.68 -2.53
CA ASN A 98 14.64 -1.11 -1.22
C ASN A 98 13.51 -1.78 -0.41
N THR A 99 13.56 -3.09 -0.31
CA THR A 99 12.57 -3.89 0.43
C THR A 99 12.51 -3.56 1.92
N LYS A 100 13.58 -3.02 2.49
CA LYS A 100 13.67 -2.62 3.92
C LYS A 100 12.88 -1.34 4.25
N ASN A 101 12.50 -0.54 3.25
CA ASN A 101 11.71 0.68 3.46
C ASN A 101 10.22 0.46 3.24
N ASN A 102 9.84 -0.64 2.60
CA ASN A 102 8.49 -0.91 2.17
C ASN A 102 7.83 -1.95 3.07
N LEU A 103 6.71 -1.58 3.66
CA LEU A 103 5.95 -2.41 4.58
C LEU A 103 4.59 -2.78 3.97
N PHE A 104 4.14 -3.97 4.29
CA PHE A 104 2.77 -4.43 4.10
C PHE A 104 2.08 -4.46 5.47
N PHE A 105 0.88 -3.90 5.55
CA PHE A 105 0.05 -3.97 6.75
C PHE A 105 -1.35 -4.47 6.43
N LYS A 106 -2.00 -5.10 7.41
CA LYS A 106 -3.39 -5.57 7.33
C LYS A 106 -4.07 -5.51 8.70
N GLY A 107 -5.38 -5.68 8.70
CA GLY A 107 -6.20 -5.64 9.92
C GLY A 107 -6.85 -4.27 10.15
N ILE A 108 -6.79 -3.33 9.19
CA ILE A 108 -7.43 -2.03 9.32
C ILE A 108 -8.96 -2.18 9.25
N PRO A 109 -9.71 -1.69 10.26
CA PRO A 109 -11.17 -1.70 10.26
C PRO A 109 -11.76 -0.93 9.07
N LYS A 110 -12.93 -1.35 8.59
CA LYS A 110 -13.64 -0.69 7.50
C LYS A 110 -14.06 0.75 7.82
N SER A 111 -14.20 1.07 9.10
CA SER A 111 -14.53 2.41 9.61
C SER A 111 -13.38 3.40 9.54
N THR A 112 -12.13 2.90 9.51
CA THR A 112 -10.92 3.75 9.48
C THR A 112 -10.66 4.24 8.07
N THR A 113 -10.46 5.52 7.89
CA THR A 113 -10.15 6.08 6.57
C THR A 113 -8.67 5.88 6.19
N PRO A 114 -8.32 5.83 4.89
CA PRO A 114 -6.92 5.80 4.46
C PRO A 114 -6.09 6.99 4.98
N ARG A 115 -6.75 8.14 5.19
CA ARG A 115 -6.12 9.35 5.75
C ARG A 115 -5.71 9.14 7.21
N GLU A 116 -6.57 8.59 8.04
CA GLU A 116 -6.27 8.29 9.46
C GLU A 116 -5.12 7.27 9.56
N VAL A 117 -5.08 6.27 8.68
CA VAL A 117 -3.97 5.32 8.61
C VAL A 117 -2.65 6.03 8.29
N TYR A 118 -2.66 6.92 7.31
CA TYR A 118 -1.48 7.71 6.94
C TYR A 118 -1.00 8.59 8.10
N GLU A 119 -1.90 9.29 8.78
CA GLU A 119 -1.59 10.15 9.94
C GLU A 119 -1.01 9.34 11.09
N TYR A 120 -1.56 8.16 11.37
CA TYR A 120 -1.00 7.27 12.38
C TYR A 120 0.44 6.87 12.06
N PHE A 121 0.72 6.51 10.81
CA PHE A 121 2.06 6.07 10.44
C PHE A 121 3.07 7.21 10.29
N MET A 122 2.64 8.45 10.07
CA MET A 122 3.53 9.63 10.01
C MET A 122 4.30 9.87 11.31
N GLN A 123 3.82 9.40 12.47
CA GLN A 123 4.53 9.56 13.75
C GLN A 123 5.86 8.81 13.82
N PHE A 124 6.06 7.80 12.96
CA PHE A 124 7.28 6.99 12.95
C PHE A 124 8.36 7.51 12.01
N GLY A 125 8.01 8.40 11.09
CA GLY A 125 8.94 9.02 10.15
C GLY A 125 8.30 9.57 8.89
N ASP A 126 9.13 10.11 7.99
CA ASP A 126 8.63 10.69 6.75
C ASP A 126 8.28 9.60 5.72
N ILE A 127 7.05 9.67 5.24
CA ILE A 127 6.47 8.67 4.34
C ILE A 127 6.68 9.09 2.88
N SER A 128 7.30 8.21 2.11
CA SER A 128 7.45 8.36 0.66
C SER A 128 6.15 8.03 -0.07
N SER A 129 5.48 6.94 0.32
CA SER A 129 4.21 6.51 -0.28
C SER A 129 3.38 5.71 0.73
N CYS A 130 2.08 5.97 0.75
CA CYS A 130 1.11 5.16 1.49
C CYS A 130 -0.08 4.84 0.57
N LYS A 131 -0.47 3.57 0.52
CA LYS A 131 -1.59 3.11 -0.30
C LYS A 131 -2.42 2.08 0.44
N MET A 132 -3.70 2.37 0.63
CA MET A 132 -4.71 1.37 0.95
C MET A 132 -5.21 0.73 -0.35
N THR A 133 -5.47 -0.57 -0.32
CA THR A 133 -6.12 -1.24 -1.46
C THR A 133 -7.62 -1.01 -1.37
N GLU A 134 -8.18 -0.32 -2.36
CA GLU A 134 -9.59 0.06 -2.45
C GLU A 134 -10.24 -0.63 -3.65
N ASP A 135 -11.54 -0.92 -3.55
CA ASP A 135 -12.38 -1.32 -4.68
C ASP A 135 -12.72 -0.13 -5.58
N ASP A 136 -13.53 -0.38 -6.63
CA ASP A 136 -13.94 0.68 -7.56
C ASP A 136 -14.87 1.71 -6.90
N ASN A 137 -15.52 1.38 -5.78
CA ASN A 137 -16.38 2.28 -5.01
C ASN A 137 -15.61 3.07 -3.94
N GLY A 138 -14.30 2.83 -3.79
CA GLY A 138 -13.44 3.50 -2.81
C GLY A 138 -13.56 2.93 -1.39
N ALA A 139 -14.10 1.72 -1.25
CA ALA A 139 -14.07 0.97 0.00
C ALA A 139 -12.77 0.16 0.07
N HIS A 140 -12.00 0.33 1.15
CA HIS A 140 -10.75 -0.40 1.27
C HIS A 140 -10.94 -1.81 1.82
N TYR A 141 -10.02 -2.72 1.48
CA TYR A 141 -10.04 -4.12 1.91
C TYR A 141 -9.41 -4.36 3.29
N GLY A 142 -9.00 -3.31 4.01
CA GLY A 142 -8.38 -3.40 5.33
C GLY A 142 -6.89 -3.73 5.30
N TYR A 143 -6.23 -3.63 4.16
CA TYR A 143 -4.79 -3.79 4.01
C TYR A 143 -4.19 -2.77 3.03
N GLY A 144 -2.88 -2.58 3.14
CA GLY A 144 -2.17 -1.61 2.32
C GLY A 144 -0.65 -1.75 2.39
N TYR A 145 -0.01 -0.77 1.81
CA TYR A 145 1.44 -0.66 1.72
C TYR A 145 1.88 0.72 2.15
N ILE A 146 3.01 0.79 2.83
CA ILE A 146 3.62 2.05 3.24
C ILE A 146 5.12 1.98 2.99
N THR A 147 5.67 3.02 2.40
CA THR A 147 7.10 3.15 2.14
C THR A 147 7.63 4.38 2.85
N TYR A 148 8.61 4.19 3.72
CA TYR A 148 9.33 5.28 4.38
C TYR A 148 10.56 5.70 3.54
N TYR A 149 11.05 6.92 3.78
CA TYR A 149 12.34 7.34 3.22
C TYR A 149 13.51 6.64 3.93
N SER A 150 13.37 6.36 5.22
CA SER A 150 14.39 5.71 6.04
C SER A 150 14.00 4.26 6.39
N PRO A 151 14.93 3.28 6.29
CA PRO A 151 14.72 1.93 6.81
C PRO A 151 14.48 1.89 8.32
N ASP A 152 15.12 2.81 9.07
CA ASP A 152 14.98 2.89 10.53
C ASP A 152 13.57 3.29 10.93
N ASP A 153 12.93 4.20 10.18
CA ASP A 153 11.54 4.61 10.40
C ASP A 153 10.56 3.47 10.09
N ALA A 154 10.87 2.68 9.05
CA ALA A 154 10.11 1.47 8.75
C ALA A 154 10.21 0.44 9.90
N GLN A 155 11.41 0.24 10.46
CA GLN A 155 11.60 -0.64 11.61
C GLN A 155 10.83 -0.14 12.84
N LYS A 156 10.92 1.17 13.16
CA LYS A 156 10.13 1.78 14.26
C LYS A 156 8.64 1.54 14.09
N ALA A 157 8.13 1.65 12.86
CA ALA A 157 6.71 1.40 12.57
C ALA A 157 6.34 -0.06 12.87
N ILE A 158 7.18 -1.04 12.51
CA ILE A 158 6.97 -2.45 12.83
C ILE A 158 6.96 -2.66 14.35
N ASP A 159 7.97 -2.19 15.06
CA ASP A 159 8.16 -2.43 16.49
C ASP A 159 7.02 -1.84 17.33
N ASN A 160 6.44 -0.74 16.86
CA ASN A 160 5.37 -0.04 17.56
C ASN A 160 3.96 -0.44 17.14
N THR A 161 3.79 -1.14 16.01
CA THR A 161 2.45 -1.44 15.44
C THR A 161 2.16 -2.95 15.38
N ASN A 162 3.17 -3.79 15.12
CA ASN A 162 2.93 -5.20 14.82
C ASN A 162 2.28 -5.94 15.98
N ASN A 163 1.18 -6.64 15.71
CA ASN A 163 0.36 -7.38 16.67
C ASN A 163 -0.18 -6.53 17.84
N LYS A 164 -0.27 -5.20 17.66
CA LYS A 164 -0.87 -4.31 18.64
C LYS A 164 -2.29 -3.93 18.24
N LYS A 165 -3.11 -3.64 19.26
CA LYS A 165 -4.47 -3.12 19.06
C LYS A 165 -4.40 -1.64 18.71
N ILE A 166 -4.73 -1.30 17.46
CA ILE A 166 -4.76 0.05 16.90
C ILE A 166 -6.04 0.15 16.06
N PHE A 167 -6.73 1.30 16.09
CA PHE A 167 -8.03 1.47 15.43
C PHE A 167 -9.07 0.40 15.87
N ASP A 168 -9.01 0.00 17.15
CA ASP A 168 -9.86 -1.07 17.74
C ASP A 168 -9.68 -2.47 17.15
N ASN A 169 -8.63 -2.69 16.37
CA ASN A 169 -8.30 -4.00 15.80
C ASN A 169 -6.81 -4.34 15.95
N ILE A 170 -6.46 -5.61 15.85
CA ILE A 170 -5.06 -6.05 15.83
C ILE A 170 -4.49 -5.83 14.45
N ILE A 171 -3.42 -5.03 14.36
CA ILE A 171 -2.74 -4.72 13.11
C ILE A 171 -1.53 -5.63 12.96
N GLU A 172 -1.46 -6.35 11.84
CA GLU A 172 -0.25 -7.03 11.41
C GLU A 172 0.52 -6.16 10.43
N ILE A 173 1.80 -5.92 10.68
CA ILE A 173 2.69 -5.17 9.79
C ILE A 173 4.02 -5.91 9.65
N LYS A 174 4.56 -5.95 8.44
CA LYS A 174 5.83 -6.61 8.12
C LYS A 174 6.47 -6.00 6.88
N TYR A 175 7.73 -6.30 6.66
CA TYR A 175 8.39 -5.94 5.41
C TYR A 175 7.67 -6.55 4.20
N PHE A 176 7.55 -5.74 3.15
CA PHE A 176 7.00 -6.21 1.89
C PHE A 176 7.88 -7.27 1.26
N GLN A 177 7.29 -8.41 0.91
CA GLN A 177 7.95 -9.48 0.17
C GLN A 177 7.39 -9.56 -1.24
N LYS A 178 8.27 -9.62 -2.24
CA LYS A 178 7.88 -9.85 -3.63
C LYS A 178 7.21 -11.23 -3.77
N ARG A 179 6.37 -11.38 -4.79
CA ARG A 179 5.63 -12.64 -5.03
C ARG A 179 6.56 -13.87 -5.09
N ASN A 180 7.72 -13.73 -5.73
CA ASN A 180 8.69 -14.82 -5.85
C ASN A 180 9.30 -15.21 -4.49
N GLU A 181 9.63 -14.22 -3.63
CA GLU A 181 10.13 -14.46 -2.27
C GLU A 181 9.06 -15.13 -1.39
N ARG A 182 7.78 -14.71 -1.55
CA ARG A 182 6.65 -15.38 -0.88
C ARG A 182 6.44 -16.81 -1.35
N LEU A 183 6.69 -17.11 -2.62
CA LEU A 183 6.58 -18.46 -3.17
C LEU A 183 7.68 -19.37 -2.63
N ILE A 184 8.92 -18.89 -2.53
CA ILE A 184 10.04 -19.66 -1.94
C ILE A 184 9.71 -20.00 -0.48
N ASN A 185 9.29 -19.01 0.31
CA ASN A 185 8.87 -19.27 1.69
C ASN A 185 7.60 -20.14 1.78
N SER A 186 6.72 -20.08 0.78
CA SER A 186 5.53 -20.92 0.71
C SER A 186 5.82 -22.34 0.21
N GLU A 187 6.88 -22.53 -0.57
CA GLU A 187 7.32 -23.86 -0.98
C GLU A 187 7.85 -24.67 0.20
N GLU A 188 8.56 -24.07 1.14
CA GLU A 188 8.95 -24.72 2.39
C GLU A 188 7.72 -25.08 3.25
N ILE A 189 6.72 -24.18 3.31
CA ILE A 189 5.44 -24.43 3.99
C ILE A 189 4.60 -25.45 3.21
N ASN A 190 4.64 -25.44 1.87
CA ASN A 190 3.91 -26.39 1.04
C ASN A 190 4.49 -27.80 1.10
N LYS A 191 5.80 -27.96 1.33
CA LYS A 191 6.41 -29.27 1.62
C LYS A 191 5.86 -29.92 2.90
N GLN A 192 5.24 -29.15 3.79
CA GLN A 192 4.58 -29.63 5.01
C GLN A 192 3.07 -29.85 4.83
N LYS A 193 2.51 -29.52 3.66
CA LYS A 193 1.08 -29.72 3.36
C LYS A 193 0.92 -30.95 2.48
N ILE A 194 0.11 -31.88 2.95
CA ILE A 194 -0.24 -33.09 2.23
C ILE A 194 -1.70 -32.96 1.80
N TYR A 195 -1.97 -33.23 0.53
CA TYR A 195 -3.31 -33.41 0.01
C TYR A 195 -3.60 -34.90 -0.14
N ILE A 196 -4.68 -35.38 0.47
CA ILE A 196 -5.09 -36.78 0.43
C ILE A 196 -6.44 -36.85 -0.28
N SER A 197 -6.53 -37.64 -1.34
CA SER A 197 -7.73 -37.88 -2.13
C SER A 197 -8.24 -39.32 -1.97
N ASN A 198 -9.44 -39.59 -2.49
CA ASN A 198 -10.09 -40.91 -2.46
C ASN A 198 -10.38 -41.42 -1.04
N LEU A 199 -10.71 -40.52 -0.12
CA LEU A 199 -11.18 -40.87 1.20
C LEU A 199 -12.62 -41.43 1.11
N PRO A 200 -13.00 -42.44 1.92
CA PRO A 200 -14.39 -42.93 2.02
C PRO A 200 -15.36 -41.83 2.45
N GLU A 201 -16.61 -41.84 1.96
CA GLU A 201 -17.63 -40.80 2.25
C GLU A 201 -17.88 -40.54 3.75
N LYS A 202 -17.62 -41.50 4.62
CA LYS A 202 -17.78 -41.39 6.08
C LYS A 202 -16.47 -41.09 6.81
N PHE A 203 -15.41 -40.70 6.10
CA PHE A 203 -14.12 -40.42 6.72
C PHE A 203 -14.12 -39.04 7.38
N THR A 204 -13.88 -39.03 8.69
CA THR A 204 -13.94 -37.80 9.49
C THR A 204 -12.57 -37.14 9.63
N THR A 205 -12.54 -35.83 9.94
CA THR A 205 -11.34 -35.09 10.27
C THR A 205 -10.53 -35.73 11.40
N GLU A 206 -11.22 -36.33 12.37
CA GLU A 206 -10.59 -37.04 13.50
C GLU A 206 -9.87 -38.31 13.04
N ASN A 207 -10.47 -39.08 12.14
CA ASN A 207 -9.86 -40.27 11.55
C ASN A 207 -8.64 -39.90 10.74
N LEU A 208 -8.71 -38.82 9.97
CA LEU A 208 -7.57 -38.31 9.17
C LEU A 208 -6.45 -37.83 10.09
N LYS A 209 -6.77 -37.09 11.13
CA LYS A 209 -5.76 -36.60 12.09
C LYS A 209 -5.06 -37.80 12.78
N LYS A 210 -5.79 -38.79 13.19
CA LYS A 210 -5.26 -40.01 13.83
C LYS A 210 -4.27 -40.73 12.90
N LEU A 211 -4.68 -40.93 11.65
CA LEU A 211 -3.82 -41.55 10.62
C LEU A 211 -2.53 -40.77 10.38
N CYS A 212 -2.62 -39.44 10.27
CA CYS A 212 -1.45 -38.61 9.98
C CYS A 212 -0.52 -38.43 11.20
N THR A 213 -1.04 -38.52 12.42
CA THR A 213 -0.24 -38.35 13.65
C THR A 213 0.79 -39.47 13.83
N GLU A 214 0.61 -40.64 13.22
CA GLU A 214 1.61 -41.72 13.20
C GLU A 214 2.91 -41.35 12.48
N TYR A 215 2.84 -40.36 11.57
CA TYR A 215 3.97 -39.91 10.74
C TYR A 215 4.58 -38.59 11.18
N GLY A 216 3.96 -37.89 12.13
CA GLY A 216 4.47 -36.64 12.66
C GLY A 216 3.39 -35.75 13.29
N GLU A 217 3.80 -34.60 13.83
CA GLU A 217 2.89 -33.64 14.45
C GLU A 217 1.96 -32.97 13.42
N VAL A 218 0.67 -33.14 13.58
CA VAL A 218 -0.37 -32.55 12.71
C VAL A 218 -0.83 -31.21 13.28
N LYS A 219 -0.38 -30.11 12.71
CA LYS A 219 -0.77 -28.74 13.12
C LYS A 219 -2.21 -28.40 12.74
N ARG A 220 -2.67 -28.85 11.57
CA ARG A 220 -4.04 -28.59 11.07
C ARG A 220 -4.45 -29.68 10.10
N CYS A 221 -5.69 -30.13 10.21
CA CYS A 221 -6.29 -31.17 9.39
C CYS A 221 -7.74 -30.81 9.07
N ASN A 222 -8.16 -30.95 7.82
CA ASN A 222 -9.53 -30.77 7.38
C ASN A 222 -9.86 -31.84 6.32
N VAL A 223 -11.10 -32.39 6.38
CA VAL A 223 -11.71 -33.26 5.36
C VAL A 223 -12.82 -32.49 4.69
#